data_cb912717fbc520e5939f9c836d9783a9
#
_entry.id   cb912717fbc520e5939f9c836d9783a9
#
_cell.length_a   1.000
_cell.length_b   1.000
_cell.length_c   1.000
_cell.angle_alpha   90.00
_cell.angle_beta   90.00
_cell.angle_gamma   90.00
#
_symmetry.space_group_name_H-M   'P 1'
#
loop_
_entity.id
_entity.type
_entity.pdbx_description
1 polymer ?
#
loop_
_entity_poly.entity_id
_entity_poly.type
_entity_poly.pdbx_seq_one_letter_code
_entity_poly.pdbx_strand_id
1 'polypeptide(L)'
;MKNSQCPNARRFIVLAIPLTFFALSFSASADAFQPPSLPSPLCDSVQVAEGNSLKFHAYAIGVQIYRWDGAAWVFVAPSAILYADPDYHAQIGTHYAGPTWESGSGSKVVGARLAGCTPDTTAIPWLRLGALSSQGPGVFRGVTFIQRVNTIGGIAPITAGTTTGQMANVPYTAEYYFYSATD
;
A
#
# COMPACT_ATOMS: atom_id res chain seq x y z
N MET A 1 -61.35 -16.09 -78.12
CA MET A 1 -61.95 -15.39 -76.97
C MET A 1 -61.38 -15.99 -75.67
N LYS A 2 -60.54 -15.30 -74.93
CA LYS A 2 -60.36 -15.22 -73.50
C LYS A 2 -58.96 -14.62 -73.22
N ASN A 3 -59.05 -13.33 -72.86
CA ASN A 3 -57.89 -12.61 -72.29
C ASN A 3 -57.50 -13.23 -70.99
N SER A 4 -56.19 -13.40 -70.81
CA SER A 4 -55.60 -13.73 -69.52
C SER A 4 -54.50 -12.69 -69.22
N GLN A 5 -54.84 -11.76 -68.32
CA GLN A 5 -53.92 -10.73 -67.81
C GLN A 5 -52.93 -11.36 -66.83
N CYS A 6 -51.65 -11.06 -67.03
CA CYS A 6 -50.61 -11.35 -66.06
C CYS A 6 -50.61 -10.33 -64.89
N PRO A 7 -50.49 -10.73 -63.63
CA PRO A 7 -50.41 -9.78 -62.54
C PRO A 7 -48.95 -9.25 -62.34
N ASN A 8 -48.84 -7.96 -62.12
CA ASN A 8 -47.65 -7.19 -61.86
C ASN A 8 -46.90 -7.70 -60.58
N ALA A 9 -45.73 -8.18 -60.77
CA ALA A 9 -44.82 -8.46 -59.64
C ALA A 9 -44.23 -7.14 -59.09
N ARG A 10 -44.65 -6.73 -57.88
CA ARG A 10 -44.02 -5.64 -57.13
C ARG A 10 -42.74 -6.13 -56.58
N ARG A 11 -41.60 -5.58 -57.06
CA ARG A 11 -40.24 -5.79 -56.44
C ARG A 11 -40.16 -4.97 -55.18
N PHE A 12 -40.08 -5.63 -54.02
CA PHE A 12 -39.68 -5.00 -52.77
C PHE A 12 -38.19 -4.87 -52.75
N ILE A 13 -37.67 -3.64 -52.76
CA ILE A 13 -36.24 -3.36 -52.51
C ILE A 13 -36.07 -3.38 -51.00
N VAL A 14 -35.41 -4.41 -50.49
CA VAL A 14 -34.96 -4.48 -49.10
C VAL A 14 -33.66 -3.70 -48.97
N LEU A 15 -33.74 -2.51 -48.38
CA LEU A 15 -32.58 -1.68 -48.10
C LEU A 15 -31.91 -2.28 -46.84
N ALA A 16 -30.80 -2.99 -47.01
CA ALA A 16 -29.98 -3.49 -45.92
C ALA A 16 -29.12 -2.33 -45.37
N ILE A 17 -29.41 -1.86 -44.16
CA ILE A 17 -28.60 -0.87 -43.44
C ILE A 17 -27.48 -1.65 -42.73
N PRO A 18 -26.19 -1.39 -43.03
CA PRO A 18 -25.09 -2.03 -42.27
C PRO A 18 -25.04 -1.43 -40.87
N LEU A 19 -25.29 -2.28 -39.87
CA LEU A 19 -25.11 -1.94 -38.45
C LEU A 19 -23.61 -2.00 -38.13
N THR A 20 -22.92 -0.85 -38.22
CA THR A 20 -21.51 -0.74 -37.80
C THR A 20 -21.47 -0.77 -36.28
N PHE A 21 -21.04 -1.90 -35.72
CA PHE A 21 -20.69 -2.03 -34.31
C PHE A 21 -19.40 -1.27 -34.04
N PHE A 22 -19.51 -0.12 -33.43
CA PHE A 22 -18.36 0.61 -32.89
C PHE A 22 -17.99 -0.04 -31.54
N ALA A 23 -17.00 -0.93 -31.54
CA ALA A 23 -16.46 -1.50 -30.32
C ALA A 23 -15.68 -0.41 -29.58
N LEU A 24 -16.26 0.20 -28.53
CA LEU A 24 -15.51 1.00 -27.58
C LEU A 24 -14.60 0.06 -26.79
N SER A 25 -13.31 0.06 -27.13
CA SER A 25 -12.29 -0.57 -26.31
C SER A 25 -12.08 0.27 -25.04
N PHE A 26 -12.68 -0.11 -23.93
CA PHE A 26 -12.33 0.40 -22.64
C PHE A 26 -10.95 -0.19 -22.26
N SER A 27 -9.89 0.57 -22.45
CA SER A 27 -8.60 0.29 -21.83
C SER A 27 -8.78 0.59 -20.34
N ALA A 28 -8.99 -0.44 -19.53
CA ALA A 28 -8.83 -0.33 -18.09
C ALA A 28 -7.34 -0.08 -17.84
N SER A 29 -6.96 1.18 -17.61
CA SER A 29 -5.67 1.51 -17.01
C SER A 29 -5.70 0.87 -15.62
N ALA A 30 -4.92 -0.19 -15.41
CA ALA A 30 -4.57 -0.60 -14.07
C ALA A 30 -3.83 0.61 -13.47
N ASP A 31 -4.40 1.27 -12.47
CA ASP A 31 -3.69 2.26 -11.68
C ASP A 31 -2.52 1.55 -11.04
N ALA A 32 -1.36 1.59 -11.71
CA ALA A 32 -0.12 1.12 -11.15
C ALA A 32 0.13 1.95 -9.87
N PHE A 33 0.30 1.28 -8.74
CA PHE A 33 0.68 1.95 -7.50
C PHE A 33 1.87 2.88 -7.77
N GLN A 34 1.75 4.15 -7.33
CA GLN A 34 2.83 5.11 -7.50
C GLN A 34 3.72 5.11 -6.26
N PRO A 35 5.05 5.16 -6.41
CA PRO A 35 5.96 5.38 -5.29
C PRO A 35 5.62 6.68 -4.55
N PRO A 36 5.93 6.77 -3.25
CA PRO A 36 5.67 7.98 -2.49
C PRO A 36 6.53 9.15 -2.98
N SER A 37 6.00 10.37 -2.89
CA SER A 37 6.80 11.59 -3.05
C SER A 37 7.69 11.79 -1.84
N LEU A 38 9.00 11.95 -2.06
CA LEU A 38 9.98 12.15 -0.99
C LEU A 38 10.50 13.59 -1.02
N PRO A 39 10.50 14.33 0.12
CA PRO A 39 11.11 15.64 0.21
C PRO A 39 12.62 15.56 0.00
N SER A 40 13.11 16.06 -1.14
CA SER A 40 14.54 16.12 -1.45
C SER A 40 15.14 17.47 -1.01
N PRO A 41 16.40 17.52 -0.53
CA PRO A 41 17.32 16.38 -0.31
C PRO A 41 17.11 15.67 1.04
N LEU A 42 16.20 16.13 1.88
CA LEU A 42 16.04 15.69 3.26
C LEU A 42 15.80 14.17 3.36
N CYS A 43 15.02 13.60 2.45
CA CYS A 43 14.60 12.21 2.48
C CYS A 43 15.17 11.34 1.35
N ASP A 44 16.20 11.79 0.63
CA ASP A 44 16.84 11.01 -0.43
C ASP A 44 17.39 9.67 0.09
N SER A 45 17.83 9.63 1.36
CA SER A 45 18.33 8.41 1.99
C SER A 45 17.31 7.28 2.11
N VAL A 46 15.99 7.61 2.08
CA VAL A 46 14.93 6.60 2.14
C VAL A 46 14.44 6.17 0.75
N GLN A 47 15.04 6.69 -0.33
CA GLN A 47 14.76 6.23 -1.70
C GLN A 47 15.12 4.76 -1.84
N VAL A 48 14.21 3.96 -2.42
CA VAL A 48 14.48 2.54 -2.74
C VAL A 48 15.41 2.46 -3.94
N ALA A 49 16.37 1.53 -3.88
CA ALA A 49 17.34 1.34 -4.94
C ALA A 49 16.69 0.92 -6.26
N GLU A 50 17.32 1.30 -7.38
CA GLU A 50 16.96 0.82 -8.71
C GLU A 50 16.93 -0.72 -8.77
N GLY A 51 16.22 -1.28 -9.73
CA GLY A 51 16.02 -2.73 -9.83
C GLY A 51 14.92 -3.25 -8.88
N ASN A 52 14.12 -2.37 -8.27
CA ASN A 52 12.96 -2.72 -7.47
C ASN A 52 11.74 -1.92 -7.93
N SER A 53 10.61 -2.60 -8.05
CA SER A 53 9.32 -2.00 -8.40
C SER A 53 8.35 -2.04 -7.21
N LEU A 54 7.48 -1.04 -7.13
CA LEU A 54 6.43 -1.00 -6.13
C LEU A 54 5.45 -2.14 -6.37
N LYS A 55 5.27 -2.99 -5.36
CA LYS A 55 4.40 -4.15 -5.40
C LYS A 55 3.01 -3.84 -4.88
N PHE A 56 2.92 -3.15 -3.74
CA PHE A 56 1.67 -2.67 -3.18
C PHE A 56 1.91 -1.62 -2.09
N HIS A 57 0.84 -0.94 -1.70
CA HIS A 57 0.79 0.12 -0.70
C HIS A 57 -0.24 -0.26 0.37
N ALA A 58 0.05 0.06 1.62
CA ALA A 58 -0.85 -0.15 2.75
C ALA A 58 -0.85 1.06 3.68
N TYR A 59 -2.01 1.35 4.26
CA TYR A 59 -2.23 2.36 5.29
C TYR A 59 -2.25 1.70 6.65
N ALA A 60 -1.59 2.29 7.63
CA ALA A 60 -1.51 1.74 8.98
C ALA A 60 -2.07 2.70 10.01
N ILE A 61 -2.85 2.14 10.94
CA ILE A 61 -3.29 2.82 12.15
C ILE A 61 -3.03 1.93 13.35
N GLY A 62 -2.44 2.49 14.40
CA GLY A 62 -2.10 1.73 15.60
C GLY A 62 -1.33 2.55 16.62
N VAL A 63 -0.44 1.90 17.34
CA VAL A 63 0.36 2.51 18.40
C VAL A 63 1.84 2.14 18.28
N GLN A 64 2.71 3.07 18.67
CA GLN A 64 4.08 2.79 19.05
C GLN A 64 4.10 2.51 20.55
N ILE A 65 4.63 1.37 20.94
CA ILE A 65 4.69 0.93 22.33
C ILE A 65 6.05 1.33 22.90
N TYR A 66 6.02 2.04 24.02
CA TYR A 66 7.21 2.44 24.76
C TYR A 66 7.16 1.89 26.18
N ARG A 67 8.32 1.69 26.76
CA ARG A 67 8.51 1.30 28.15
C ARG A 67 9.43 2.30 28.84
N TRP A 68 9.05 2.77 30.02
CA TRP A 68 9.91 3.61 30.85
C TRP A 68 10.98 2.75 31.53
N ASP A 69 12.26 3.06 31.33
CA ASP A 69 13.37 2.33 31.94
C ASP A 69 13.85 2.88 33.27
N GLY A 70 13.25 3.98 33.72
CA GLY A 70 13.64 4.75 34.91
C GLY A 70 14.28 6.10 34.58
N ALA A 71 14.72 6.30 33.33
CA ALA A 71 15.38 7.52 32.86
C ALA A 71 14.76 8.04 31.54
N ALA A 72 14.31 7.14 30.64
CA ALA A 72 13.76 7.48 29.33
C ALA A 72 12.69 6.49 28.89
N TRP A 73 11.85 6.93 27.95
CA TRP A 73 10.95 6.06 27.20
C TRP A 73 11.72 5.32 26.11
N VAL A 74 11.84 4.00 26.25
CA VAL A 74 12.49 3.12 25.28
C VAL A 74 11.45 2.48 24.39
N PHE A 75 11.63 2.57 23.07
CA PHE A 75 10.76 1.92 22.09
C PHE A 75 10.81 0.39 22.26
N VAL A 76 9.65 -0.25 22.24
CA VAL A 76 9.49 -1.70 22.38
C VAL A 76 9.08 -2.31 21.05
N ALA A 77 7.93 -1.88 20.49
CA ALA A 77 7.38 -2.46 19.29
C ALA A 77 6.27 -1.56 18.71
N PRO A 78 5.98 -1.67 17.40
CA PRO A 78 4.72 -1.21 16.85
C PRO A 78 3.61 -2.24 17.14
N SER A 79 2.36 -1.77 17.13
CA SER A 79 1.17 -2.61 17.03
C SER A 79 0.15 -1.86 16.20
N ALA A 80 -0.07 -2.31 14.95
CA ALA A 80 -0.95 -1.63 14.02
C ALA A 80 -1.72 -2.60 13.12
N ILE A 81 -2.86 -2.15 12.65
CA ILE A 81 -3.65 -2.79 11.59
C ILE A 81 -3.27 -2.14 10.27
N LEU A 82 -3.20 -2.97 9.21
CA LEU A 82 -2.92 -2.55 7.85
C LEU A 82 -4.19 -2.59 7.03
N TYR A 83 -4.40 -1.56 6.22
CA TYR A 83 -5.55 -1.39 5.35
C TYR A 83 -5.13 -1.15 3.91
N ALA A 84 -5.98 -1.55 2.96
CA ALA A 84 -5.75 -1.33 1.54
C ALA A 84 -6.13 0.09 1.07
N ASP A 85 -6.90 0.82 1.88
CA ASP A 85 -7.46 2.13 1.54
C ASP A 85 -7.19 3.17 2.65
N PRO A 86 -7.15 4.48 2.30
CA PRO A 86 -6.86 5.56 3.24
C PRO A 86 -7.98 5.82 4.26
N ASP A 87 -9.18 5.29 4.03
CA ASP A 87 -10.34 5.43 4.92
C ASP A 87 -10.41 4.32 5.97
N TYR A 88 -9.42 3.39 5.95
CA TYR A 88 -9.28 2.27 6.90
C TYR A 88 -10.47 1.29 6.92
N HIS A 89 -11.06 0.98 5.75
CA HIS A 89 -12.18 0.06 5.66
C HIS A 89 -11.75 -1.39 5.36
N ALA A 90 -10.79 -1.58 4.44
CA ALA A 90 -10.36 -2.89 3.96
C ALA A 90 -9.11 -3.38 4.70
N GLN A 91 -9.27 -4.03 5.84
CA GLN A 91 -8.14 -4.63 6.58
C GLN A 91 -7.48 -5.73 5.76
N ILE A 92 -6.14 -5.65 5.60
CA ILE A 92 -5.32 -6.61 4.85
C ILE A 92 -4.30 -7.35 5.70
N GLY A 93 -4.02 -6.87 6.92
CA GLY A 93 -3.02 -7.50 7.78
C GLY A 93 -2.71 -6.72 9.05
N THR A 94 -1.56 -7.03 9.65
CA THR A 94 -1.07 -6.44 10.90
C THR A 94 0.42 -6.11 10.81
N HIS A 95 0.85 -5.18 11.66
CA HIS A 95 2.26 -4.80 11.83
C HIS A 95 2.62 -4.83 13.31
N TYR A 96 3.67 -5.55 13.65
CA TYR A 96 4.08 -5.80 15.03
C TYR A 96 5.61 -5.95 15.19
N ALA A 97 6.04 -6.40 16.36
CA ALA A 97 7.45 -6.54 16.71
C ALA A 97 8.27 -7.31 15.66
N GLY A 98 9.53 -6.87 15.47
CA GLY A 98 10.48 -7.52 14.61
C GLY A 98 11.26 -6.61 13.65
N PRO A 99 10.77 -5.49 13.08
CA PRO A 99 9.41 -5.16 12.69
C PRO A 99 8.86 -6.13 11.64
N THR A 100 7.65 -6.61 11.86
CA THR A 100 7.00 -7.63 11.04
C THR A 100 5.70 -7.10 10.44
N TRP A 101 5.43 -7.42 9.19
CA TRP A 101 4.14 -7.23 8.51
C TRP A 101 3.62 -8.60 8.11
N GLU A 102 2.37 -8.88 8.46
CA GLU A 102 1.72 -10.17 8.19
C GLU A 102 0.31 -9.94 7.62
N SER A 103 0.01 -10.58 6.49
CA SER A 103 -1.29 -10.50 5.85
C SER A 103 -2.28 -11.48 6.45
N GLY A 104 -3.57 -11.27 6.20
CA GLY A 104 -4.62 -12.21 6.56
C GLY A 104 -4.46 -13.62 5.94
N SER A 105 -3.69 -13.76 4.86
CA SER A 105 -3.35 -15.06 4.25
C SER A 105 -2.13 -15.75 4.89
N GLY A 106 -1.49 -15.12 5.88
CA GLY A 106 -0.31 -15.64 6.57
C GLY A 106 1.02 -15.37 5.83
N SER A 107 1.02 -14.65 4.70
CA SER A 107 2.28 -14.18 4.13
C SER A 107 2.88 -13.10 5.02
N LYS A 108 4.21 -13.14 5.16
CA LYS A 108 4.92 -12.34 6.18
C LYS A 108 6.23 -11.80 5.63
N VAL A 109 6.56 -10.57 6.01
CA VAL A 109 7.89 -9.98 5.82
C VAL A 109 8.41 -9.42 7.15
N VAL A 110 9.68 -9.67 7.42
CA VAL A 110 10.43 -9.07 8.54
C VAL A 110 11.45 -8.13 7.95
N GLY A 111 11.51 -6.89 8.46
CA GLY A 111 12.43 -5.88 7.95
C GLY A 111 13.51 -5.49 8.94
N ALA A 112 14.57 -4.83 8.44
CA ALA A 112 15.55 -4.13 9.23
C ALA A 112 15.75 -2.71 8.71
N ARG A 113 15.85 -1.74 9.61
CA ARG A 113 16.10 -0.34 9.24
C ARG A 113 17.44 -0.20 8.53
N LEU A 114 17.43 0.43 7.35
CA LEU A 114 18.61 0.78 6.57
C LEU A 114 18.89 2.29 6.61
N ALA A 115 17.82 3.10 6.51
CA ALA A 115 17.92 4.55 6.50
C ALA A 115 16.66 5.19 7.09
N GLY A 116 16.72 6.49 7.36
CA GLY A 116 15.58 7.27 7.80
C GLY A 116 15.80 8.76 7.64
N CYS A 117 14.69 9.50 7.58
CA CYS A 117 14.62 10.96 7.61
C CYS A 117 13.46 11.41 8.50
N THR A 118 13.45 12.67 8.90
CA THR A 118 12.42 13.24 9.78
C THR A 118 11.88 14.53 9.17
N PRO A 119 10.96 14.45 8.20
CA PRO A 119 10.35 15.64 7.59
C PRO A 119 9.42 16.37 8.56
N ASP A 120 8.86 15.66 9.52
CA ASP A 120 8.01 16.21 10.59
C ASP A 120 8.55 15.74 11.94
N THR A 121 8.98 16.69 12.79
CA THR A 121 9.51 16.41 14.13
C THR A 121 8.43 16.05 15.15
N THR A 122 7.15 16.20 14.81
CA THR A 122 6.00 15.80 15.64
C THR A 122 5.57 14.36 15.40
N ALA A 123 6.23 13.67 14.45
CA ALA A 123 5.93 12.30 14.08
C ALA A 123 7.18 11.40 14.10
N ILE A 124 6.96 10.09 14.17
CA ILE A 124 8.07 9.12 14.04
C ILE A 124 8.74 9.21 12.66
N PRO A 125 10.06 8.97 12.56
CA PRO A 125 10.80 9.12 11.31
C PRO A 125 10.24 8.30 10.15
N TRP A 126 10.38 8.81 8.92
CA TRP A 126 10.25 8.00 7.72
C TRP A 126 11.43 7.05 7.61
N LEU A 127 11.19 5.84 7.09
CA LEU A 127 12.21 4.80 7.06
C LEU A 127 12.26 4.11 5.70
N ARG A 128 13.47 3.69 5.32
CA ARG A 128 13.68 2.58 4.39
C ARG A 128 14.19 1.37 5.18
N LEU A 129 13.51 0.23 4.99
CA LEU A 129 13.89 -1.04 5.58
C LEU A 129 14.19 -2.04 4.45
N GLY A 130 15.20 -2.89 4.66
CA GLY A 130 15.45 -4.07 3.83
C GLY A 130 14.73 -5.27 4.43
N ALA A 131 14.21 -6.14 3.60
CA ALA A 131 13.63 -7.39 4.05
C ALA A 131 14.72 -8.35 4.55
N LEU A 132 14.62 -8.80 5.79
CA LEU A 132 15.43 -9.89 6.34
C LEU A 132 14.88 -11.25 5.94
N SER A 133 13.56 -11.37 5.86
CA SER A 133 12.88 -12.55 5.38
C SER A 133 11.53 -12.18 4.78
N SER A 134 11.11 -12.96 3.79
CA SER A 134 9.81 -12.87 3.13
C SER A 134 9.29 -14.29 2.96
N GLN A 135 8.12 -14.61 3.54
CA GLN A 135 7.61 -15.98 3.69
C GLN A 135 6.15 -16.09 3.28
N GLY A 136 5.74 -17.32 2.94
CA GLY A 136 4.37 -17.69 2.63
C GLY A 136 3.87 -17.23 1.27
N PRO A 137 2.76 -17.78 0.79
CA PRO A 137 2.07 -17.29 -0.39
C PRO A 137 1.30 -16.01 -0.06
N GLY A 138 1.30 -15.02 -0.95
CA GLY A 138 0.50 -13.80 -0.79
C GLY A 138 1.30 -12.52 -0.99
N VAL A 139 0.74 -11.40 -0.53
CA VAL A 139 1.22 -10.04 -0.88
C VAL A 139 2.64 -9.76 -0.42
N PHE A 140 3.09 -10.33 0.69
CA PHE A 140 4.44 -10.11 1.22
C PHE A 140 5.52 -11.01 0.62
N ARG A 141 5.16 -12.00 -0.23
CA ARG A 141 6.14 -12.87 -0.88
C ARG A 141 7.05 -12.06 -1.82
N GLY A 142 8.37 -12.25 -1.71
CA GLY A 142 9.36 -11.61 -2.58
C GLY A 142 9.55 -10.11 -2.29
N VAL A 143 9.04 -9.58 -1.18
CA VAL A 143 9.34 -8.21 -0.77
C VAL A 143 10.82 -8.10 -0.45
N THR A 144 11.47 -7.08 -1.02
CA THR A 144 12.89 -6.74 -0.86
C THR A 144 13.08 -5.52 0.02
N PHE A 145 12.24 -4.49 -0.16
CA PHE A 145 12.28 -3.24 0.61
C PHE A 145 10.88 -2.84 1.08
N ILE A 146 10.89 -2.13 2.21
CA ILE A 146 9.71 -1.49 2.77
C ILE A 146 10.05 -0.01 3.02
N GLN A 147 9.20 0.91 2.58
CA GLN A 147 9.25 2.30 3.02
C GLN A 147 8.12 2.55 4.00
N ARG A 148 8.42 3.24 5.11
CA ARG A 148 7.45 3.88 5.99
C ARG A 148 7.54 5.37 5.77
N VAL A 149 6.46 5.99 5.32
CA VAL A 149 6.37 7.42 5.03
C VAL A 149 5.05 8.00 5.55
N ASN A 150 4.83 9.29 5.38
CA ASN A 150 3.58 10.00 5.74
C ASN A 150 3.12 9.67 7.17
N THR A 151 4.09 9.64 8.08
CA THR A 151 3.85 9.32 9.49
C THR A 151 3.19 10.49 10.22
N ILE A 152 2.24 10.17 11.11
CA ILE A 152 1.61 11.13 12.02
C ILE A 152 1.73 10.57 13.44
N GLY A 153 2.22 11.36 14.38
CA GLY A 153 2.34 10.99 15.79
C GLY A 153 3.35 9.87 16.06
N GLY A 154 3.11 9.09 17.09
CA GLY A 154 3.90 7.92 17.47
C GLY A 154 5.21 8.20 18.21
N ILE A 155 5.60 9.47 18.44
CA ILE A 155 6.82 9.81 19.19
C ILE A 155 6.64 9.48 20.69
N ALA A 156 7.74 9.16 21.35
CA ALA A 156 7.73 8.88 22.79
C ALA A 156 7.11 10.02 23.59
N PRO A 157 6.40 9.72 24.71
CA PRO A 157 5.87 10.77 25.58
C PRO A 157 6.98 11.72 26.05
N ILE A 158 6.67 13.02 26.08
CA ILE A 158 7.61 14.03 26.61
C ILE A 158 7.63 14.05 28.13
N THR A 159 6.53 13.63 28.78
CA THR A 159 6.43 13.52 30.24
C THR A 159 7.11 12.23 30.69
N ALA A 160 8.01 12.32 31.65
CA ALA A 160 8.67 11.16 32.25
C ALA A 160 7.64 10.16 32.83
N GLY A 161 7.99 8.89 32.75
CA GLY A 161 7.24 7.85 33.46
C GLY A 161 7.42 7.95 34.97
N THR A 162 6.49 7.43 35.72
CA THR A 162 6.49 7.48 37.18
C THR A 162 7.12 6.25 37.82
N THR A 163 7.13 5.12 37.11
CA THR A 163 7.62 3.84 37.62
C THR A 163 8.34 3.08 36.52
N THR A 164 9.51 2.51 36.81
CA THR A 164 10.24 1.64 35.89
C THR A 164 9.35 0.48 35.44
N GLY A 165 9.31 0.24 34.14
CA GLY A 165 8.43 -0.75 33.54
C GLY A 165 7.07 -0.21 33.08
N GLN A 166 6.73 1.03 33.42
CA GLN A 166 5.50 1.67 32.93
C GLN A 166 5.46 1.64 31.40
N MET A 167 4.29 1.29 30.83
CA MET A 167 4.09 1.22 29.38
C MET A 167 3.30 2.44 28.89
N ALA A 168 3.62 2.88 27.68
CA ALA A 168 2.87 3.90 26.96
C ALA A 168 2.58 3.41 25.53
N ASN A 169 1.30 3.48 25.14
CA ASN A 169 0.83 3.20 23.78
C ASN A 169 0.55 4.53 23.09
N VAL A 170 1.42 4.97 22.20
CA VAL A 170 1.31 6.27 21.54
C VAL A 170 0.72 6.10 20.15
N PRO A 171 -0.48 6.66 19.88
CA PRO A 171 -1.14 6.54 18.59
C PRO A 171 -0.28 7.04 17.44
N TYR A 172 -0.31 6.34 16.32
CA TYR A 172 0.30 6.78 15.06
C TYR A 172 -0.46 6.27 13.86
N THR A 173 -0.27 6.97 12.73
CA THR A 173 -0.57 6.47 11.40
C THR A 173 0.68 6.51 10.53
N ALA A 174 0.70 5.69 9.50
CA ALA A 174 1.77 5.66 8.51
C ALA A 174 1.28 5.05 7.21
N GLU A 175 2.02 5.31 6.14
CA GLU A 175 1.89 4.57 4.89
C GLU A 175 3.10 3.66 4.71
N TYR A 176 2.84 2.42 4.27
CA TYR A 176 3.86 1.44 3.97
C TYR A 176 3.84 1.07 2.50
N TYR A 177 4.95 1.27 1.82
CA TYR A 177 5.18 0.90 0.43
C TYR A 177 6.11 -0.31 0.38
N PHE A 178 5.65 -1.38 -0.28
CA PHE A 178 6.37 -2.64 -0.36
C PHE A 178 6.86 -2.88 -1.78
N TYR A 179 8.14 -3.16 -1.91
CA TYR A 179 8.83 -3.32 -3.19
C TYR A 179 9.32 -4.76 -3.37
N SER A 180 9.40 -5.20 -4.62
CA SER A 180 10.05 -6.44 -5.01
C SER A 180 11.09 -6.17 -6.08
N ALA A 181 12.09 -7.05 -6.22
CA ALA A 181 13.02 -6.98 -7.35
C ALA A 181 12.25 -7.01 -8.67
N THR A 182 12.72 -6.22 -9.64
CA THR A 182 12.31 -6.36 -11.05
C THR A 182 13.08 -7.49 -11.67
N ASP A 183 12.40 -8.36 -12.42
CA ASP A 183 13.00 -9.42 -13.21
C ASP A 183 13.86 -8.84 -14.34
#